data_0e3cd4963d3dc49c74ea1024c251bfcc
#
_entry.id   0e3cd4963d3dc49c74ea1024c251bfcc
#
_cell.length_a   1.000
_cell.length_b   1.000
_cell.length_c   1.000
_cell.angle_alpha   90.00
_cell.angle_beta   90.00
_cell.angle_gamma   90.00
#
_symmetry.space_group_name_H-M   'P 1'
#
loop_
_entity.id
_entity.type
_entity.pdbx_description
1 polymer ?
#
loop_
_entity_poly.entity_id
_entity_poly.type
_entity_poly.pdbx_seq_one_letter_code
_entity_poly.pdbx_strand_id
1 'polypeptide(L)'
;YYAMQTVEAPDGRRIMIGWMQNWDTCANNRIPKGKWFGQMSLPRELSIKDGRLIQKPVRELENLRTNKVEYKNVAFEDVIRLDGVSGRCVDMEITLRPGDAQDIYKKFAVRFAQNETCHTAVSFRPYESILKIDRKFSGSRRAIIHQRRSLVNSENGELKLRLILDRYSAEIFVNDGEHVLTATLYTDLEADGISFFADGKVEMDVTRYELRK
;
A
#
# COMPACT_ATOMS: atom_id res chain seq x y z
N TYR A 1 -9.54 -10.46 0.10
CA TYR A 1 -8.69 -11.26 -0.77
C TYR A 1 -9.19 -12.69 -0.75
N TYR A 2 -9.64 -13.19 -1.88
CA TYR A 2 -10.40 -14.43 -1.96
C TYR A 2 -10.03 -15.26 -3.20
N ALA A 3 -10.28 -16.56 -3.13
CA ALA A 3 -10.11 -17.51 -4.24
C ALA A 3 -8.74 -17.42 -4.94
N MET A 4 -7.67 -17.26 -4.15
CA MET A 4 -6.30 -17.21 -4.69
C MET A 4 -5.95 -18.52 -5.37
N GLN A 5 -5.28 -18.41 -6.51
CA GLN A 5 -4.73 -19.52 -7.27
C GLN A 5 -3.23 -19.34 -7.46
N THR A 6 -2.50 -20.42 -7.56
CA THR A 6 -1.07 -20.38 -7.81
C THR A 6 -0.68 -21.23 -9.02
N VAL A 7 0.33 -20.79 -9.71
CA VAL A 7 0.92 -21.50 -10.85
C VAL A 7 2.45 -21.45 -10.74
N GLU A 8 3.11 -22.48 -11.21
CA GLU A 8 4.56 -22.47 -11.40
C GLU A 8 4.88 -21.82 -12.75
N ALA A 9 5.72 -20.79 -12.70
CA ALA A 9 6.21 -20.14 -13.90
C ALA A 9 7.33 -20.98 -14.56
N PRO A 10 7.62 -20.80 -15.85
CA PRO A 10 8.66 -21.57 -16.55
C PRO A 10 10.06 -21.47 -15.94
N ASP A 11 10.33 -20.42 -15.16
CA ASP A 11 11.59 -20.20 -14.44
C ASP A 11 11.59 -20.74 -13.01
N GLY A 12 10.57 -21.53 -12.64
CA GLY A 12 10.46 -22.19 -11.34
C GLY A 12 9.87 -21.33 -10.22
N ARG A 13 9.53 -20.07 -10.49
CA ARG A 13 8.85 -19.23 -9.50
C ARG A 13 7.41 -19.70 -9.26
N ARG A 14 6.95 -19.64 -8.02
CA ARG A 14 5.53 -19.84 -7.69
C ARG A 14 4.82 -18.49 -7.72
N ILE A 15 3.88 -18.30 -8.63
CA ILE A 15 3.13 -17.06 -8.83
C ILE A 15 1.72 -17.25 -8.30
N MET A 16 1.23 -16.28 -7.55
CA MET A 16 -0.13 -16.24 -7.01
C MET A 16 -0.89 -15.03 -7.53
N ILE A 17 -2.17 -15.22 -7.83
CA ILE A 17 -3.12 -14.14 -8.08
C ILE A 17 -4.40 -14.44 -7.32
N GLY A 18 -5.09 -13.40 -6.84
CA GLY A 18 -6.32 -13.56 -6.10
C GLY A 18 -7.35 -12.48 -6.43
N TRP A 19 -8.60 -12.74 -6.06
CA TRP A 19 -9.69 -11.80 -6.21
C TRP A 19 -9.72 -10.83 -5.02
N MET A 20 -9.76 -9.52 -5.29
CA MET A 20 -9.73 -8.48 -4.25
C MET A 20 -11.07 -8.23 -3.57
N GLN A 21 -12.09 -8.96 -3.88
CA GLN A 21 -13.43 -8.88 -3.30
C GLN A 21 -13.90 -10.22 -2.80
N ASN A 22 -15.11 -10.28 -2.30
CA ASN A 22 -15.82 -11.50 -1.97
C ASN A 22 -17.29 -11.38 -2.40
N TRP A 23 -18.03 -12.46 -2.32
CA TRP A 23 -19.42 -12.55 -2.74
C TRP A 23 -20.34 -11.58 -1.98
N ASP A 24 -20.07 -11.32 -0.71
CA ASP A 24 -20.94 -10.49 0.13
C ASP A 24 -20.85 -8.99 -0.23
N THR A 25 -19.75 -8.55 -0.83
CA THR A 25 -19.51 -7.13 -1.08
C THR A 25 -19.50 -6.75 -2.56
N CYS A 26 -19.35 -7.69 -3.47
CA CYS A 26 -19.14 -7.40 -4.90
C CYS A 26 -20.32 -6.68 -5.56
N ALA A 27 -21.56 -7.02 -5.20
CA ALA A 27 -22.74 -6.43 -5.83
C ALA A 27 -22.99 -4.97 -5.47
N ASN A 28 -22.40 -4.48 -4.37
CA ASN A 28 -22.68 -3.16 -3.80
C ASN A 28 -21.59 -2.12 -4.10
N ASN A 29 -20.43 -2.55 -4.56
CA ASN A 29 -19.25 -1.71 -4.73
C ASN A 29 -18.86 -1.60 -6.21
N ARG A 30 -19.47 -0.65 -6.91
CA ARG A 30 -19.13 -0.36 -8.30
C ARG A 30 -17.99 0.64 -8.38
N ILE A 31 -17.10 0.42 -9.31
CA ILE A 31 -16.07 1.40 -9.70
C ILE A 31 -16.77 2.68 -10.18
N PRO A 32 -16.34 3.88 -9.72
CA PRO A 32 -16.89 5.14 -10.18
C PRO A 32 -16.85 5.24 -11.71
N LYS A 33 -18.00 5.56 -12.34
CA LYS A 33 -18.15 5.60 -13.80
C LYS A 33 -17.82 4.27 -14.53
N GLY A 34 -17.62 3.18 -13.78
CA GLY A 34 -17.28 1.87 -14.32
C GLY A 34 -18.51 1.02 -14.64
N LYS A 35 -18.34 0.09 -15.59
CA LYS A 35 -19.36 -0.86 -15.99
C LYS A 35 -19.19 -2.24 -15.34
N TRP A 36 -18.14 -2.41 -14.53
CA TRP A 36 -17.80 -3.68 -13.87
C TRP A 36 -17.57 -3.48 -12.37
N PHE A 37 -17.51 -4.57 -11.66
CA PHE A 37 -17.02 -4.69 -10.29
C PHE A 37 -16.13 -5.94 -10.19
N GLY A 38 -15.32 -5.99 -9.14
CA GLY A 38 -14.33 -7.05 -8.99
C GLY A 38 -13.02 -6.69 -9.66
N GLN A 39 -11.94 -7.02 -8.97
CA GLN A 39 -10.58 -6.78 -9.42
C GLN A 39 -9.70 -7.94 -8.99
N MET A 40 -8.73 -8.26 -9.82
CA MET A 40 -7.66 -9.20 -9.46
C MET A 40 -6.51 -8.43 -8.79
N SER A 41 -5.80 -9.11 -7.90
CA SER A 41 -4.55 -8.61 -7.37
C SER A 41 -3.48 -8.54 -8.46
N LEU A 42 -2.39 -7.83 -8.18
CA LEU A 42 -1.15 -8.04 -8.91
C LEU A 42 -0.72 -9.50 -8.75
N PRO A 43 -0.08 -10.09 -9.77
CA PRO A 43 0.64 -11.35 -9.59
C PRO A 43 1.74 -11.18 -8.54
N ARG A 44 1.85 -12.16 -7.64
CA ARG A 44 2.82 -12.16 -6.54
C ARG A 44 3.73 -13.37 -6.62
N GLU A 45 5.02 -13.15 -6.50
CA GLU A 45 6.00 -14.22 -6.29
C GLU A 45 5.91 -14.69 -4.84
N LEU A 46 5.81 -16.01 -4.66
CA LEU A 46 5.78 -16.65 -3.37
C LEU A 46 7.12 -17.32 -3.07
N SER A 47 7.60 -17.14 -1.85
CA SER A 47 8.74 -17.88 -1.32
C SER A 47 8.56 -18.19 0.16
N ILE A 48 9.36 -19.09 0.70
CA ILE A 48 9.40 -19.37 2.12
C ILE A 48 10.74 -18.87 2.67
N LYS A 49 10.68 -18.10 3.73
CA LYS A 49 11.84 -17.65 4.48
C LYS A 49 11.58 -17.84 5.98
N ASP A 50 12.46 -18.55 6.66
CA ASP A 50 12.37 -18.83 8.10
C ASP A 50 11.00 -19.41 8.53
N GLY A 51 10.44 -20.31 7.69
CA GLY A 51 9.14 -20.94 7.91
C GLY A 51 7.93 -20.03 7.64
N ARG A 52 8.13 -18.81 7.12
CA ARG A 52 7.07 -17.85 6.81
C ARG A 52 6.88 -17.70 5.30
N LEU A 53 5.64 -17.51 4.90
CA LEU A 53 5.30 -17.18 3.51
C LEU A 53 5.66 -15.72 3.24
N ILE A 54 6.53 -15.51 2.27
CA ILE A 54 6.88 -14.19 1.75
C ILE A 54 6.15 -13.98 0.42
N GLN A 55 5.57 -12.80 0.25
CA GLN A 55 4.86 -12.42 -0.96
C GLN A 55 5.44 -11.12 -1.51
N LYS A 56 5.93 -11.14 -2.73
CA LYS A 56 6.44 -9.94 -3.41
C LYS A 56 5.69 -9.71 -4.72
N PRO A 57 5.53 -8.47 -5.18
CA PRO A 57 5.05 -8.26 -6.55
C PRO A 57 6.00 -8.95 -7.52
N VAL A 58 5.46 -9.50 -8.62
CA VAL A 58 6.33 -10.06 -9.66
C VAL A 58 7.33 -9.03 -10.16
N ARG A 59 8.57 -9.48 -10.37
CA ARG A 59 9.68 -8.59 -10.79
C ARG A 59 9.43 -7.88 -12.11
N GLU A 60 8.62 -8.45 -12.98
CA GLU A 60 8.24 -7.88 -14.27
C GLU A 60 7.48 -6.55 -14.12
N LEU A 61 6.87 -6.29 -12.96
CA LEU A 61 6.24 -4.99 -12.67
C LEU A 61 7.24 -3.83 -12.78
N GLU A 62 8.50 -4.07 -12.48
CA GLU A 62 9.54 -3.03 -12.54
C GLU A 62 9.81 -2.55 -13.98
N ASN A 63 9.51 -3.38 -14.98
CA ASN A 63 9.59 -2.98 -16.40
C ASN A 63 8.55 -1.91 -16.78
N LEU A 64 7.53 -1.72 -15.95
CA LEU A 64 6.52 -0.67 -16.13
C LEU A 64 6.90 0.65 -15.47
N ARG A 65 7.97 0.68 -14.67
CA ARG A 65 8.42 1.86 -13.92
C ARG A 65 8.94 2.95 -14.86
N THR A 66 8.46 4.18 -14.66
CA THR A 66 8.89 5.41 -15.36
C THR A 66 8.89 6.58 -14.38
N ASN A 67 9.44 7.72 -14.79
CA ASN A 67 9.34 8.98 -14.07
C ASN A 67 9.68 8.85 -12.58
N LYS A 68 10.91 8.38 -12.29
CA LYS A 68 11.42 8.24 -10.93
C LYS A 68 11.49 9.59 -10.23
N VAL A 69 10.95 9.65 -9.01
CA VAL A 69 11.13 10.74 -8.04
C VAL A 69 11.69 10.11 -6.77
N GLU A 70 12.76 10.69 -6.23
CA GLU A 70 13.46 10.14 -5.07
C GLU A 70 13.80 11.24 -4.05
N TYR A 71 13.52 10.95 -2.80
CA TYR A 71 13.88 11.72 -1.64
C TYR A 71 14.59 10.83 -0.63
N LYS A 72 15.65 11.34 -0.02
CA LYS A 72 16.44 10.65 1.01
C LYS A 72 16.50 11.47 2.28
N ASN A 73 16.47 10.78 3.41
CA ASN A 73 16.63 11.36 4.74
C ASN A 73 15.70 12.56 4.99
N VAL A 74 14.44 12.44 4.57
CA VAL A 74 13.43 13.47 4.82
C VAL A 74 13.00 13.42 6.28
N ALA A 75 13.49 14.36 7.05
CA ALA A 75 13.10 14.51 8.45
C ALA A 75 11.82 15.35 8.56
N PHE A 76 10.81 14.85 9.29
CA PHE A 76 9.58 15.58 9.50
C PHE A 76 8.81 15.13 10.73
N GLU A 77 7.87 15.95 11.13
CA GLU A 77 6.81 15.73 12.08
C GLU A 77 5.53 16.38 11.51
N ASP A 78 4.35 15.94 11.91
CA ASP A 78 3.07 16.36 11.34
C ASP A 78 2.84 15.91 9.87
N VAL A 79 2.27 16.78 9.04
CA VAL A 79 1.88 16.46 7.66
C VAL A 79 2.83 17.08 6.66
N ILE A 80 3.35 16.25 5.73
CA ILE A 80 4.11 16.75 4.60
C ILE A 80 3.56 16.21 3.27
N ARG A 81 3.84 16.96 2.21
CA ARG A 81 3.76 16.53 0.81
C ARG A 81 5.10 16.76 0.15
N LEU A 82 5.45 15.90 -0.77
CA LEU A 82 6.71 15.97 -1.52
C LEU A 82 6.40 16.22 -3.00
N ASP A 83 7.08 17.15 -3.61
CA ASP A 83 6.88 17.51 -5.02
C ASP A 83 7.11 16.29 -5.92
N GLY A 84 6.20 16.09 -6.88
CA GLY A 84 6.24 14.93 -7.78
C GLY A 84 5.83 13.59 -7.16
N VAL A 85 5.53 13.53 -5.84
CA VAL A 85 5.02 12.33 -5.18
C VAL A 85 3.48 12.39 -5.18
N SER A 86 2.89 11.96 -6.28
CA SER A 86 1.45 11.87 -6.51
C SER A 86 1.16 10.81 -7.57
N GLY A 87 -0.12 10.52 -7.81
CA GLY A 87 -0.56 9.66 -8.91
C GLY A 87 -1.48 8.51 -8.48
N ARG A 88 -2.10 7.88 -9.50
CA ARG A 88 -3.04 6.75 -9.32
C ARG A 88 -2.47 5.42 -9.79
N CYS A 89 -1.46 5.43 -10.66
CA CYS A 89 -0.73 4.24 -11.08
C CYS A 89 0.72 4.43 -10.65
N VAL A 90 1.04 3.96 -9.44
CA VAL A 90 2.29 4.28 -8.75
C VAL A 90 2.87 3.03 -8.10
N ASP A 91 4.18 2.86 -8.23
CA ASP A 91 4.98 1.95 -7.41
C ASP A 91 5.89 2.81 -6.52
N MET A 92 5.67 2.78 -5.22
CA MET A 92 6.36 3.63 -4.27
C MET A 92 6.99 2.81 -3.14
N GLU A 93 8.28 2.97 -2.97
CA GLU A 93 9.07 2.36 -1.92
C GLU A 93 9.36 3.40 -0.83
N ILE A 94 9.12 3.02 0.41
CA ILE A 94 9.29 3.86 1.60
C ILE A 94 10.13 3.09 2.61
N THR A 95 11.20 3.72 3.11
CA THR A 95 11.91 3.26 4.29
C THR A 95 11.72 4.31 5.37
N LEU A 96 11.12 3.92 6.48
CA LEU A 96 10.84 4.79 7.62
C LEU A 96 11.75 4.42 8.79
N ARG A 97 12.28 5.44 9.44
CA ARG A 97 13.10 5.34 10.66
C ARG A 97 12.59 6.35 11.69
N PRO A 98 12.73 6.07 13.01
CA PRO A 98 12.59 7.12 14.02
C PRO A 98 13.57 8.25 13.76
N GLY A 99 13.14 9.49 13.95
CA GLY A 99 14.02 10.66 13.90
C GLY A 99 14.86 10.81 15.15
N ASP A 100 14.51 10.11 16.23
CA ASP A 100 15.26 9.96 17.47
C ASP A 100 15.23 8.49 17.91
N ALA A 101 16.37 7.91 18.15
CA ALA A 101 16.49 6.51 18.57
C ALA A 101 15.92 6.27 19.99
N GLN A 102 15.82 7.31 20.81
CA GLN A 102 15.32 7.22 22.17
C GLN A 102 13.83 7.58 22.30
N ASP A 103 13.24 8.22 21.26
CA ASP A 103 11.84 8.62 21.24
C ASP A 103 11.18 8.18 19.92
N ILE A 104 10.68 6.95 19.93
CA ILE A 104 10.03 6.38 18.76
C ILE A 104 8.69 7.09 18.54
N TYR A 105 8.42 7.51 17.31
CA TYR A 105 7.16 8.13 16.91
C TYR A 105 5.95 7.26 17.31
N LYS A 106 4.82 7.90 17.63
CA LYS A 106 3.59 7.20 18.03
C LYS A 106 2.81 6.64 16.86
N LYS A 107 2.89 7.32 15.71
CA LYS A 107 2.16 6.95 14.52
C LYS A 107 2.83 7.50 13.27
N PHE A 108 2.89 6.68 12.23
CA PHE A 108 3.15 7.11 10.86
C PHE A 108 1.96 6.76 9.97
N ALA A 109 1.69 7.56 8.95
CA ALA A 109 0.67 7.25 7.95
C ALA A 109 1.02 7.80 6.56
N VAL A 110 0.67 7.02 5.54
CA VAL A 110 0.63 7.45 4.14
C VAL A 110 -0.84 7.58 3.76
N ARG A 111 -1.25 8.75 3.26
CA ARG A 111 -2.55 8.97 2.64
C ARG A 111 -2.36 9.03 1.13
N PHE A 112 -3.20 8.34 0.41
CA PHE A 112 -3.15 8.26 -1.06
C PHE A 112 -4.55 8.20 -1.65
N ALA A 113 -4.66 8.28 -2.97
CA ALA A 113 -5.94 8.47 -3.64
C ALA A 113 -6.73 9.63 -3.00
N GLN A 114 -6.02 10.75 -2.77
CA GLN A 114 -6.43 11.85 -1.92
C GLN A 114 -6.79 13.09 -2.73
N ASN A 115 -7.90 13.72 -2.33
CA ASN A 115 -8.26 15.11 -2.63
C ASN A 115 -8.80 15.78 -1.37
N GLU A 116 -9.54 16.86 -1.49
CA GLU A 116 -10.11 17.60 -0.34
C GLU A 116 -11.13 16.78 0.46
N THR A 117 -11.85 15.86 -0.19
CA THR A 117 -12.99 15.15 0.40
C THR A 117 -12.74 13.67 0.68
N CYS A 118 -11.77 13.07 0.03
CA CYS A 118 -11.51 11.64 0.13
C CYS A 118 -10.02 11.30 0.24
N HIS A 119 -9.75 10.16 0.86
CA HIS A 119 -8.44 9.53 0.91
C HIS A 119 -8.55 8.09 1.39
N THR A 120 -7.54 7.30 1.06
CA THR A 120 -7.24 6.03 1.73
C THR A 120 -5.98 6.20 2.54
N ALA A 121 -5.88 5.56 3.69
CA ALA A 121 -4.70 5.66 4.54
C ALA A 121 -4.14 4.29 4.92
N VAL A 122 -2.82 4.17 4.88
CA VAL A 122 -2.07 3.12 5.58
C VAL A 122 -1.38 3.77 6.76
N SER A 123 -1.54 3.23 7.95
CA SER A 123 -0.90 3.77 9.15
C SER A 123 -0.27 2.68 9.99
N PHE A 124 0.86 3.00 10.59
CA PHE A 124 1.62 2.15 11.49
C PHE A 124 1.75 2.79 12.86
N ARG A 125 1.60 1.98 13.90
CA ARG A 125 1.79 2.34 15.30
C ARG A 125 2.79 1.38 15.92
N PRO A 126 4.05 1.77 16.07
CA PRO A 126 5.12 0.87 16.50
C PRO A 126 4.88 0.26 17.90
N TYR A 127 4.42 1.06 18.85
CA TYR A 127 4.14 0.57 20.21
C TYR A 127 3.01 -0.47 20.30
N GLU A 128 2.08 -0.45 19.33
CA GLU A 128 0.99 -1.43 19.24
C GLU A 128 1.35 -2.57 18.28
N SER A 129 2.46 -2.47 17.55
CA SER A 129 2.83 -3.36 16.44
C SER A 129 1.71 -3.52 15.41
N ILE A 130 0.92 -2.46 15.16
CA ILE A 130 -0.25 -2.51 14.30
C ILE A 130 -0.02 -1.68 13.03
N LEU A 131 -0.06 -2.37 11.90
CA LEU A 131 -0.26 -1.76 10.59
C LEU A 131 -1.75 -1.84 10.22
N LYS A 132 -2.32 -0.72 9.80
CA LYS A 132 -3.75 -0.61 9.45
C LYS A 132 -3.93 0.03 8.07
N ILE A 133 -4.74 -0.56 7.21
CA ILE A 133 -5.33 0.12 6.06
C ILE A 133 -6.74 0.58 6.40
N ASP A 134 -7.05 1.84 6.08
CA ASP A 134 -8.31 2.50 6.39
C ASP A 134 -8.92 3.12 5.14
N ARG A 135 -10.10 2.62 4.77
CA ARG A 135 -10.87 3.06 3.60
C ARG A 135 -12.11 3.87 3.96
N LYS A 136 -12.23 4.34 5.20
CA LYS A 136 -13.41 5.07 5.66
C LYS A 136 -13.77 6.28 4.77
N PHE A 137 -12.77 6.90 4.18
CA PHE A 137 -12.90 8.05 3.29
C PHE A 137 -12.53 7.76 1.83
N SER A 138 -12.54 6.49 1.41
CA SER A 138 -12.17 6.05 0.06
C SER A 138 -13.33 6.04 -0.94
N GLY A 139 -14.17 7.05 -0.94
CA GLY A 139 -15.30 7.18 -1.85
C GLY A 139 -16.54 6.44 -1.35
N SER A 140 -17.05 5.43 -2.06
CA SER A 140 -18.28 4.73 -1.69
C SER A 140 -18.22 4.12 -0.29
N ARG A 141 -19.19 4.45 0.56
CA ARG A 141 -19.31 3.94 1.93
C ARG A 141 -20.12 2.64 2.04
N ARG A 142 -20.42 1.98 0.93
CA ARG A 142 -21.24 0.75 0.93
C ARG A 142 -20.48 -0.50 1.36
N ALA A 143 -19.17 -0.40 1.60
CA ALA A 143 -18.40 -1.51 2.12
C ALA A 143 -18.73 -1.75 3.60
N ILE A 144 -19.02 -3.02 3.96
CA ILE A 144 -19.33 -3.43 5.34
C ILE A 144 -18.08 -3.28 6.23
N ILE A 145 -16.89 -3.49 5.68
CA ILE A 145 -15.61 -3.42 6.40
C ILE A 145 -14.73 -2.38 5.74
N HIS A 146 -14.43 -1.32 6.49
CA HIS A 146 -13.58 -0.21 6.04
C HIS A 146 -12.12 -0.34 6.43
N GLN A 147 -11.81 -1.19 7.40
CA GLN A 147 -10.46 -1.30 7.97
C GLN A 147 -9.98 -2.74 8.00
N ARG A 148 -8.68 -2.92 7.79
CA ARG A 148 -7.96 -4.16 8.03
C ARG A 148 -6.71 -3.84 8.82
N ARG A 149 -6.32 -4.76 9.70
CA ARG A 149 -5.14 -4.65 10.55
C ARG A 149 -4.28 -5.87 10.39
N SER A 150 -2.98 -5.69 10.51
CA SER A 150 -1.99 -6.74 10.60
C SER A 150 -1.05 -6.43 11.76
N LEU A 151 -0.65 -7.45 12.50
CA LEU A 151 0.45 -7.32 13.44
C LEU A 151 1.75 -7.29 12.65
N VAL A 152 2.52 -6.25 12.81
CA VAL A 152 3.81 -6.05 12.16
C VAL A 152 4.83 -5.70 13.23
N ASN A 153 5.72 -6.61 13.52
CA ASN A 153 6.81 -6.35 14.43
C ASN A 153 7.81 -5.42 13.74
N SER A 154 8.21 -4.40 14.44
CA SER A 154 9.22 -3.46 14.03
C SER A 154 10.20 -3.30 15.17
N GLU A 155 11.43 -3.71 14.97
CA GLU A 155 12.50 -3.38 15.90
C GLU A 155 12.79 -1.88 15.76
N ASN A 156 12.84 -1.17 16.88
CA ASN A 156 13.19 0.26 16.91
C ASN A 156 12.32 1.19 16.03
N GLY A 157 11.11 0.80 15.66
CA GLY A 157 10.19 1.63 14.86
C GLY A 157 10.55 1.74 13.36
N GLU A 158 11.54 1.00 12.88
CA GLU A 158 11.83 0.94 11.44
C GLU A 158 10.75 0.18 10.68
N LEU A 159 10.42 0.65 9.48
CA LEU A 159 9.40 0.04 8.63
C LEU A 159 9.76 0.23 7.15
N LYS A 160 9.68 -0.85 6.39
CA LYS A 160 9.74 -0.79 4.93
C LYS A 160 8.37 -1.04 4.35
N LEU A 161 7.94 -0.16 3.47
CA LEU A 161 6.68 -0.29 2.72
C LEU A 161 6.97 -0.20 1.22
N ARG A 162 6.39 -1.11 0.44
CA ARG A 162 6.21 -0.92 -1.00
C ARG A 162 4.72 -0.82 -1.27
N LEU A 163 4.28 0.36 -1.67
CA LEU A 163 2.90 0.68 -1.97
C LEU A 163 2.72 0.70 -3.48
N ILE A 164 1.88 -0.21 -3.99
CA ILE A 164 1.53 -0.25 -5.40
C ILE A 164 0.08 0.18 -5.53
N LEU A 165 -0.12 1.27 -6.23
CA LEU A 165 -1.44 1.79 -6.58
C LEU A 165 -1.74 1.47 -8.04
N ASP A 166 -2.92 0.94 -8.28
CA ASP A 166 -3.57 0.98 -9.57
C ASP A 166 -4.84 1.84 -9.45
N ARG A 167 -5.50 2.11 -10.54
CA ARG A 167 -6.64 3.04 -10.62
C ARG A 167 -7.64 2.88 -9.48
N TYR A 168 -7.96 1.64 -9.12
CA TYR A 168 -9.00 1.31 -8.14
C TYR A 168 -8.54 0.30 -7.09
N SER A 169 -7.24 0.13 -6.91
CA SER A 169 -6.68 -0.78 -5.92
C SER A 169 -5.38 -0.25 -5.29
N ALA A 170 -5.09 -0.79 -4.11
CA ALA A 170 -3.82 -0.61 -3.43
C ALA A 170 -3.34 -1.95 -2.87
N GLU A 171 -2.07 -2.26 -3.09
CA GLU A 171 -1.38 -3.39 -2.48
C GLU A 171 -0.16 -2.88 -1.73
N ILE A 172 -0.08 -3.21 -0.45
CA ILE A 172 0.96 -2.75 0.46
C ILE A 172 1.77 -3.95 0.91
N PHE A 173 3.00 -4.03 0.47
CA PHE A 173 3.98 -5.03 0.87
C PHE A 173 4.85 -4.45 1.96
N VAL A 174 5.02 -5.18 3.04
CA VAL A 174 5.65 -4.72 4.28
C VAL A 174 6.87 -5.57 4.56
N ASN A 175 7.98 -4.96 4.94
CA ASN A 175 9.23 -5.60 5.32
C ASN A 175 9.63 -6.70 4.32
N ASP A 176 9.78 -6.28 3.06
CA ASP A 176 10.17 -7.17 1.95
C ASP A 176 9.20 -8.33 1.68
N GLY A 177 7.90 -8.15 2.02
CA GLY A 177 6.84 -9.10 1.72
C GLY A 177 6.44 -10.03 2.85
N GLU A 178 6.89 -9.78 4.07
CA GLU A 178 6.47 -10.55 5.27
C GLU A 178 4.98 -10.40 5.55
N HIS A 179 4.42 -9.21 5.26
CA HIS A 179 2.98 -8.96 5.35
C HIS A 179 2.50 -8.25 4.10
N VAL A 180 1.25 -8.52 3.70
CA VAL A 180 0.62 -7.84 2.57
C VAL A 180 -0.80 -7.44 2.94
N LEU A 181 -1.15 -6.16 2.71
CA LEU A 181 -2.50 -5.68 2.80
C LEU A 181 -2.99 -5.26 1.42
N THR A 182 -4.23 -5.59 1.13
CA THR A 182 -4.87 -5.37 -0.17
C THR A 182 -6.18 -4.62 0.02
N ALA A 183 -6.44 -3.64 -0.82
CA ALA A 183 -7.69 -2.88 -0.78
C ALA A 183 -8.14 -2.45 -2.18
N THR A 184 -9.45 -2.47 -2.39
CA THR A 184 -10.10 -1.80 -3.51
C THR A 184 -10.41 -0.35 -3.12
N LEU A 185 -10.32 0.56 -4.09
CA LEU A 185 -10.56 1.99 -3.94
C LEU A 185 -11.75 2.39 -4.81
N TYR A 186 -12.55 3.36 -4.35
CA TYR A 186 -13.74 3.83 -5.06
C TYR A 186 -13.77 5.35 -5.21
N THR A 187 -12.60 5.99 -5.09
CA THR A 187 -12.42 7.42 -5.33
C THR A 187 -12.33 7.73 -6.82
N ASP A 188 -12.72 8.93 -7.20
CA ASP A 188 -12.46 9.42 -8.56
C ASP A 188 -10.96 9.40 -8.86
N LEU A 189 -10.61 9.20 -10.12
CA LEU A 189 -9.19 9.10 -10.54
C LEU A 189 -8.43 10.43 -10.40
N GLU A 190 -9.15 11.55 -10.35
CA GLU A 190 -8.60 12.87 -10.09
C GLU A 190 -8.11 13.06 -8.65
N ALA A 191 -8.53 12.17 -7.73
CA ALA A 191 -8.01 12.12 -6.37
C ALA A 191 -6.65 11.40 -6.38
N ASP A 192 -5.60 12.05 -6.86
CA ASP A 192 -4.28 11.49 -7.09
C ASP A 192 -3.21 11.93 -6.06
N GLY A 193 -3.60 12.76 -5.10
CA GLY A 193 -2.71 13.26 -4.06
C GLY A 193 -2.15 12.16 -3.16
N ILE A 194 -0.91 12.35 -2.73
CA ILE A 194 -0.23 11.54 -1.70
C ILE A 194 0.33 12.49 -0.64
N SER A 195 0.17 12.12 0.62
CA SER A 195 0.74 12.85 1.75
C SER A 195 1.19 11.89 2.85
N PHE A 196 2.14 12.35 3.65
CA PHE A 196 2.69 11.63 4.79
C PHE A 196 2.35 12.35 6.08
N PHE A 197 2.17 11.60 7.15
CA PHE A 197 1.90 12.11 8.49
C PHE A 197 2.72 11.34 9.51
N ALA A 198 3.28 12.05 10.47
CA ALA A 198 3.93 11.44 11.62
C ALA A 198 3.48 12.15 12.92
N ASP A 199 3.21 11.36 13.95
CA ASP A 199 3.04 11.81 15.34
C ASP A 199 4.33 11.46 16.07
N GLY A 200 5.23 12.42 16.16
CA GLY A 200 6.62 12.30 16.56
C GLY A 200 7.57 12.35 15.37
N LYS A 201 8.85 12.63 15.66
CA LYS A 201 9.88 12.82 14.65
C LYS A 201 10.23 11.54 13.90
N VAL A 202 10.25 11.62 12.59
CA VAL A 202 10.65 10.52 11.70
C VAL A 202 11.65 10.98 10.67
N GLU A 203 12.40 10.01 10.13
CA GLU A 203 13.22 10.17 8.94
C GLU A 203 12.75 9.15 7.90
N MET A 204 12.57 9.59 6.66
CA MET A 204 11.97 8.78 5.60
C MET A 204 12.77 8.89 4.31
N ASP A 205 13.02 7.73 3.68
CA ASP A 205 13.38 7.67 2.26
C ASP A 205 12.14 7.31 1.46
N VAL A 206 11.93 7.98 0.35
CA VAL A 206 10.84 7.70 -0.60
C VAL A 206 11.38 7.62 -2.00
N THR A 207 11.05 6.54 -2.70
CA THR A 207 11.25 6.41 -4.14
C THR A 207 9.92 6.10 -4.79
N ARG A 208 9.47 6.97 -5.67
CA ARG A 208 8.19 6.84 -6.39
C ARG A 208 8.46 6.67 -7.88
N TYR A 209 7.82 5.70 -8.49
CA TYR A 209 7.76 5.50 -9.94
C TYR A 209 6.32 5.64 -10.42
N GLU A 210 6.14 6.21 -11.60
CA GLU A 210 4.89 6.08 -12.34
C GLU A 210 4.89 4.73 -13.05
N LEU A 211 3.75 4.03 -13.04
CA LEU A 211 3.56 2.80 -13.80
C LEU A 211 2.93 3.12 -15.15
N ARG A 212 3.55 2.62 -16.22
CA ARG A 212 2.98 2.73 -17.58
C ARG A 212 1.60 2.07 -17.62
N LYS A 213 0.70 2.72 -18.33
CA LYS A 213 -0.64 2.21 -18.63
C LYS A 213 -0.59 1.23 -19.77
#